data_cf16fe825d8780501fa4c80523c5d9ce
#
_entry.id   cf16fe825d8780501fa4c80523c5d9ce
#
_cell.length_a   1.000
_cell.length_b   1.000
_cell.length_c   1.000
_cell.angle_alpha   90.00
_cell.angle_beta   90.00
_cell.angle_gamma   90.00
#
_symmetry.space_group_name_H-M   'P 1'
#
loop_
_entity.id
_entity.type
_entity.pdbx_description
1 polymer ?
#
loop_
_entity_poly.entity_id
_entity_poly.type
_entity_poly.pdbx_seq_one_letter_code
_entity_poly.pdbx_strand_id
1 'polypeptide(L)'
;MAQETSMKEFQMPERQRLLSRWTMELAAYLQEEHDMERKRAMELAHLNRELITHLGSGRVWFVYRKEDGTEREACGTLCKGVSEQFDGYVCKGSRKKADQWPTEVFTYWDLDKQAFRTWKASRLIRIKAVTIVNCQHEKDN
;
A
#
# COMPACT_ATOMS: atom_id res chain seq x y z
N MET A 1 14.06 -7.70 34.78
CA MET A 1 14.34 -8.60 33.90
C MET A 1 13.59 -8.54 32.64
N ALA A 2 12.34 -8.70 32.66
CA ALA A 2 11.58 -8.68 31.44
C ALA A 2 11.70 -7.35 30.79
N GLN A 3 11.93 -6.33 31.53
CA GLN A 3 12.03 -5.07 30.93
C GLN A 3 13.18 -4.92 30.02
N GLU A 4 14.31 -5.43 30.42
CA GLU A 4 15.43 -5.26 29.57
C GLU A 4 15.23 -5.92 28.29
N THR A 5 14.63 -7.08 28.31
CA THR A 5 14.38 -7.78 27.09
C THR A 5 13.49 -6.95 26.20
N SER A 6 12.48 -6.38 26.77
CA SER A 6 11.58 -5.60 25.96
C SER A 6 12.29 -4.44 25.34
N MET A 7 13.14 -3.80 26.10
CA MET A 7 13.79 -2.67 25.54
C MET A 7 14.64 -3.03 24.37
N LYS A 8 15.32 -4.16 24.44
CA LYS A 8 16.11 -4.54 23.34
C LYS A 8 15.28 -4.81 22.14
N GLU A 9 14.13 -5.37 22.33
CA GLU A 9 13.32 -5.69 21.21
C GLU A 9 12.76 -4.49 20.57
N PHE A 10 12.75 -3.37 21.22
CA PHE A 10 12.25 -2.19 20.61
C PHE A 10 13.18 -1.64 19.58
N GLN A 11 14.36 -2.20 19.46
CA GLN A 11 15.24 -1.71 18.45
C GLN A 11 14.84 -2.35 17.14
N MET A 12 13.82 -1.87 16.53
CA MET A 12 13.37 -2.40 15.27
C MET A 12 14.24 -1.96 14.14
N PRO A 13 14.31 -2.74 13.07
CA PRO A 13 15.02 -2.31 11.90
C PRO A 13 14.44 -1.00 11.39
N GLU A 14 15.28 -0.21 10.79
CA GLU A 14 14.87 1.09 10.33
C GLU A 14 13.68 1.00 9.39
N ARG A 15 13.68 0.00 8.50
CA ARG A 15 12.58 -0.14 7.59
C ARG A 15 11.25 -0.33 8.32
N GLN A 16 11.27 -1.12 9.36
CA GLN A 16 10.05 -1.35 10.10
C GLN A 16 9.62 -0.13 10.88
N ARG A 17 10.56 0.65 11.35
CA ARG A 17 10.20 1.87 12.04
C ARG A 17 9.54 2.85 11.08
N LEU A 18 10.03 2.92 9.86
CA LEU A 18 9.43 3.81 8.87
C LEU A 18 8.03 3.36 8.51
N LEU A 19 7.82 2.06 8.40
CA LEU A 19 6.49 1.58 8.09
C LEU A 19 5.51 1.84 9.21
N SER A 20 5.97 1.72 10.44
CA SER A 20 5.10 2.00 11.57
C SER A 20 4.71 3.47 11.62
N ARG A 21 5.67 4.34 11.34
CA ARG A 21 5.41 5.75 11.35
C ARG A 21 4.41 6.09 10.24
N TRP A 22 4.61 5.52 9.07
CA TRP A 22 3.71 5.73 7.96
C TRP A 22 2.28 5.35 8.35
N THR A 23 2.13 4.19 8.99
CA THR A 23 0.82 3.72 9.40
C THR A 23 0.18 4.65 10.40
N MET A 24 0.96 5.12 11.37
CA MET A 24 0.41 6.00 12.38
C MET A 24 0.02 7.35 11.80
N GLU A 25 0.79 7.83 10.85
CA GLU A 25 0.47 9.10 10.25
C GLU A 25 -0.78 9.00 9.39
N LEU A 26 -0.93 7.88 8.68
CA LEU A 26 -2.14 7.71 7.91
C LEU A 26 -3.35 7.59 8.82
N ALA A 27 -3.21 6.87 9.93
CA ALA A 27 -4.33 6.73 10.86
C ALA A 27 -4.73 8.10 11.42
N ALA A 28 -3.75 8.92 11.76
CA ALA A 28 -4.06 10.24 12.28
C ALA A 28 -4.77 11.08 11.23
N TYR A 29 -4.33 10.97 10.00
CA TYR A 29 -4.96 11.71 8.92
C TYR A 29 -6.41 11.27 8.75
N LEU A 30 -6.66 9.96 8.79
CA LEU A 30 -8.01 9.45 8.62
C LEU A 30 -8.92 9.90 9.74
N GLN A 31 -8.38 9.97 10.96
CA GLN A 31 -9.19 10.45 12.05
C GLN A 31 -9.56 11.90 11.89
N GLU A 32 -8.61 12.70 11.48
CA GLU A 32 -8.86 14.11 11.33
C GLU A 32 -9.74 14.44 10.15
N GLU A 33 -9.45 13.88 9.01
CA GLU A 33 -10.18 14.25 7.81
C GLU A 33 -11.54 13.61 7.70
N HIS A 34 -11.70 12.43 8.28
CA HIS A 34 -12.95 11.70 8.14
C HIS A 34 -13.67 11.45 9.46
N ASP A 35 -13.22 12.12 10.52
CA ASP A 35 -13.88 11.99 11.82
C ASP A 35 -14.02 10.51 12.17
N MET A 36 -12.99 9.75 11.92
CA MET A 36 -13.04 8.32 12.08
C MET A 36 -12.61 7.94 13.49
N GLU A 37 -13.20 6.89 14.03
CA GLU A 37 -12.82 6.43 15.34
C GLU A 37 -11.39 5.92 15.27
N ARG A 38 -10.63 6.05 16.35
CA ARG A 38 -9.23 5.70 16.33
C ARG A 38 -8.99 4.24 15.93
N LYS A 39 -9.78 3.33 16.49
CA LYS A 39 -9.58 1.93 16.19
C LYS A 39 -9.82 1.67 14.71
N ARG A 40 -10.86 2.26 14.17
CA ARG A 40 -11.18 2.08 12.77
C ARG A 40 -10.09 2.68 11.89
N ALA A 41 -9.59 3.84 12.27
CA ALA A 41 -8.55 4.50 11.49
C ALA A 41 -7.28 3.67 11.48
N MET A 42 -6.94 3.06 12.62
CA MET A 42 -5.74 2.24 12.67
C MET A 42 -5.90 0.98 11.85
N GLU A 43 -7.06 0.36 11.90
CA GLU A 43 -7.30 -0.83 11.09
C GLU A 43 -7.19 -0.52 9.61
N LEU A 44 -7.76 0.60 9.23
CA LEU A 44 -7.72 0.98 7.83
C LEU A 44 -6.32 1.35 7.39
N ALA A 45 -5.57 2.01 8.25
CA ALA A 45 -4.20 2.36 7.92
C ALA A 45 -3.35 1.11 7.74
N HIS A 46 -3.55 0.11 8.59
CA HIS A 46 -2.82 -1.14 8.44
C HIS A 46 -3.21 -1.87 7.17
N LEU A 47 -4.48 -1.85 6.83
CA LEU A 47 -4.94 -2.52 5.62
C LEU A 47 -4.33 -1.85 4.40
N ASN A 48 -4.27 -0.54 4.39
CA ASN A 48 -3.66 0.16 3.27
C ASN A 48 -2.17 -0.15 3.16
N ARG A 49 -1.49 -0.24 4.30
CA ARG A 49 -0.08 -0.56 4.27
C ARG A 49 0.13 -1.97 3.71
N GLU A 50 -0.72 -2.90 4.09
CA GLU A 50 -0.61 -4.25 3.57
C GLU A 50 -0.83 -4.27 2.08
N LEU A 51 -1.81 -3.54 1.61
CA LEU A 51 -2.09 -3.51 0.19
C LEU A 51 -0.90 -2.97 -0.59
N ILE A 52 -0.33 -1.87 -0.12
CA ILE A 52 0.80 -1.28 -0.82
C ILE A 52 1.99 -2.22 -0.83
N THR A 53 2.22 -2.90 0.29
CA THR A 53 3.32 -3.84 0.38
C THR A 53 3.12 -4.99 -0.61
N HIS A 54 1.91 -5.52 -0.67
CA HIS A 54 1.64 -6.63 -1.58
C HIS A 54 1.69 -6.20 -3.03
N LEU A 55 1.25 -4.99 -3.34
CA LEU A 55 1.32 -4.51 -4.70
C LEU A 55 2.76 -4.47 -5.19
N GLY A 56 3.67 -4.15 -4.29
CA GLY A 56 5.08 -4.13 -4.64
C GLY A 56 5.69 -5.51 -4.76
N SER A 57 4.97 -6.56 -4.35
CA SER A 57 5.52 -7.90 -4.38
C SER A 57 4.88 -8.77 -5.45
N GLY A 58 3.84 -8.33 -6.07
CA GLY A 58 3.20 -9.16 -7.07
C GLY A 58 1.87 -8.63 -7.51
N ARG A 59 0.92 -9.54 -7.66
CA ARG A 59 -0.40 -9.21 -8.17
C ARG A 59 -1.39 -9.33 -7.03
N VAL A 60 -2.27 -8.34 -6.88
CA VAL A 60 -3.20 -8.31 -5.75
C VAL A 60 -4.62 -8.09 -6.24
N TRP A 61 -5.56 -8.86 -5.69
CA TRP A 61 -6.97 -8.64 -5.93
C TRP A 61 -7.54 -7.99 -4.68
N PHE A 62 -8.14 -6.82 -4.84
CA PHE A 62 -8.65 -6.08 -3.69
C PHE A 62 -9.91 -5.33 -4.08
N VAL A 63 -10.63 -4.86 -3.06
CA VAL A 63 -11.92 -4.21 -3.26
C VAL A 63 -11.90 -2.85 -2.58
N TYR A 64 -12.37 -1.86 -3.27
CA TYR A 64 -12.50 -0.53 -2.69
C TYR A 64 -13.79 0.11 -3.23
N ARG A 65 -14.21 1.19 -2.57
CA ARG A 65 -15.44 1.87 -2.96
C ARG A 65 -15.09 3.04 -3.85
N LYS A 66 -15.78 3.14 -4.95
CA LYS A 66 -15.53 4.22 -5.88
C LYS A 66 -16.23 5.48 -5.41
N GLU A 67 -15.99 6.56 -6.13
CA GLU A 67 -16.59 7.83 -5.75
C GLU A 67 -18.10 7.77 -5.78
N ASP A 68 -18.67 7.00 -6.67
CA ASP A 68 -20.11 6.93 -6.75
C ASP A 68 -20.71 5.97 -5.73
N GLY A 69 -19.90 5.42 -4.86
CA GLY A 69 -20.41 4.57 -3.80
C GLY A 69 -20.43 3.09 -4.14
N THR A 70 -20.16 2.71 -5.37
CA THR A 70 -20.19 1.30 -5.72
C THR A 70 -18.85 0.67 -5.45
N GLU A 71 -18.84 -0.63 -5.21
CA GLU A 71 -17.61 -1.35 -4.95
C GLU A 71 -16.96 -1.77 -6.25
N ARG A 72 -15.64 -1.69 -6.27
CA ARG A 72 -14.89 -2.14 -7.42
C ARG A 72 -13.91 -3.20 -6.99
N GLU A 73 -13.93 -4.32 -7.67
CA GLU A 73 -12.97 -5.38 -7.41
C GLU A 73 -11.86 -5.20 -8.43
N ALA A 74 -10.66 -4.95 -7.98
CA ALA A 74 -9.55 -4.63 -8.84
C ALA A 74 -8.45 -5.67 -8.76
N CYS A 75 -7.70 -5.79 -9.84
CA CYS A 75 -6.53 -6.63 -9.86
C CYS A 75 -5.39 -5.72 -10.27
N GLY A 76 -4.43 -5.53 -9.39
CA GLY A 76 -3.40 -4.55 -9.66
C GLY A 76 -2.02 -4.98 -9.22
N THR A 77 -1.03 -4.17 -9.57
CA THR A 77 0.34 -4.43 -9.19
C THR A 77 1.13 -3.13 -9.21
N LEU A 78 2.27 -3.16 -8.52
CA LEU A 78 3.30 -2.14 -8.65
C LEU A 78 4.64 -2.85 -8.68
N CYS A 79 4.61 -4.12 -9.04
CA CYS A 79 5.81 -4.95 -9.05
C CYS A 79 6.31 -5.13 -10.47
N LYS A 80 7.59 -4.90 -10.66
CA LYS A 80 8.16 -5.08 -11.97
C LYS A 80 8.12 -6.55 -12.35
N GLY A 81 7.87 -6.83 -13.61
CA GLY A 81 7.83 -8.21 -14.07
C GLY A 81 6.44 -8.79 -14.17
N VAL A 82 5.42 -8.05 -13.80
CA VAL A 82 4.06 -8.55 -13.86
C VAL A 82 3.38 -8.10 -15.15
N SER A 83 3.65 -6.88 -15.58
CA SER A 83 3.01 -6.34 -16.77
C SER A 83 4.05 -5.61 -17.59
N GLU A 84 4.16 -5.96 -18.83
CA GLU A 84 5.13 -5.31 -19.70
C GLU A 84 4.84 -3.84 -19.85
N GLN A 85 3.58 -3.48 -19.91
CA GLN A 85 3.25 -2.09 -20.08
C GLN A 85 3.59 -1.28 -18.84
N PHE A 86 3.34 -1.85 -17.67
CA PHE A 86 3.71 -1.17 -16.45
C PHE A 86 5.22 -1.02 -16.36
N ASP A 87 5.95 -2.08 -16.72
CA ASP A 87 7.40 -2.05 -16.65
C ASP A 87 7.94 -0.93 -17.55
N GLY A 88 7.30 -0.71 -18.67
CA GLY A 88 7.73 0.34 -19.54
C GLY A 88 7.60 1.70 -18.92
N TYR A 89 6.53 1.92 -18.18
CA TYR A 89 6.35 3.20 -17.51
C TYR A 89 7.38 3.40 -16.41
N VAL A 90 7.65 2.35 -15.68
CA VAL A 90 8.60 2.46 -14.60
C VAL A 90 9.97 2.81 -15.13
N CYS A 91 10.33 2.23 -16.25
CA CYS A 91 11.62 2.50 -16.82
C CYS A 91 11.76 3.93 -17.26
N LYS A 92 10.66 4.60 -17.54
CA LYS A 92 10.76 5.98 -17.93
C LYS A 92 11.04 6.88 -16.75
N GLY A 93 10.93 6.37 -15.57
CA GLY A 93 11.29 7.14 -14.41
C GLY A 93 10.42 8.29 -14.08
N SER A 94 9.19 8.23 -14.46
CA SER A 94 8.34 9.30 -14.16
C SER A 94 7.91 9.22 -12.73
N ARG A 95 8.68 9.76 -11.82
CA ARG A 95 8.39 9.69 -10.48
C ARG A 95 7.77 10.94 -10.01
N LYS A 96 6.64 10.90 -9.41
CA LYS A 96 6.00 12.02 -8.84
C LYS A 96 6.57 12.25 -7.53
N LYS A 97 6.48 13.41 -7.02
CA LYS A 97 6.99 13.64 -5.77
C LYS A 97 6.17 13.02 -4.75
N ALA A 98 6.72 12.45 -3.80
CA ALA A 98 6.01 11.81 -2.77
C ALA A 98 5.99 12.65 -1.53
N ASP A 99 6.14 13.91 -1.68
CA ASP A 99 6.17 14.70 -0.48
C ASP A 99 4.82 15.23 -0.11
N GLN A 100 3.77 14.78 -0.73
CA GLN A 100 2.46 15.21 -0.34
C GLN A 100 1.91 14.31 0.70
N TRP A 101 2.68 13.95 1.61
CA TRP A 101 2.27 13.03 2.64
C TRP A 101 1.85 13.81 3.88
N PRO A 102 0.85 13.34 4.61
CA PRO A 102 0.10 12.12 4.30
C PRO A 102 -0.95 12.40 3.25
N THR A 103 -1.28 11.37 2.50
CA THR A 103 -2.24 11.53 1.46
C THR A 103 -3.27 10.44 1.56
N GLU A 104 -4.39 10.66 0.97
CA GLU A 104 -5.44 9.69 1.01
C GLU A 104 -5.54 8.94 -0.31
N VAL A 105 -4.86 9.41 -1.34
CA VAL A 105 -5.00 8.83 -2.66
C VAL A 105 -3.74 8.08 -3.04
N PHE A 106 -3.89 6.80 -3.38
CA PHE A 106 -2.77 5.98 -3.79
C PHE A 106 -3.01 5.44 -5.19
N THR A 107 -1.93 5.10 -5.87
CA THR A 107 -2.00 4.70 -7.26
C THR A 107 -1.58 3.24 -7.43
N TYR A 108 -2.20 2.54 -8.34
CA TYR A 108 -1.81 1.19 -8.68
C TYR A 108 -1.98 1.01 -10.18
N TRP A 109 -1.32 -0.02 -10.72
CA TRP A 109 -1.47 -0.36 -12.14
C TRP A 109 -2.57 -1.39 -12.23
N ASP A 110 -3.64 -1.05 -12.94
CA ASP A 110 -4.80 -1.94 -13.09
C ASP A 110 -4.49 -2.93 -14.20
N LEU A 111 -4.40 -4.21 -13.87
CA LEU A 111 -4.01 -5.21 -14.84
C LEU A 111 -5.12 -5.51 -15.85
N ASP A 112 -6.34 -5.28 -15.49
CA ASP A 112 -7.44 -5.49 -16.42
C ASP A 112 -7.49 -4.39 -17.44
N LYS A 113 -7.27 -3.17 -17.03
CA LYS A 113 -7.32 -2.05 -17.95
C LYS A 113 -5.96 -1.66 -18.50
N GLN A 114 -4.88 -2.18 -17.94
CA GLN A 114 -3.54 -1.82 -18.34
C GLN A 114 -3.37 -0.31 -18.29
N ALA A 115 -3.68 0.26 -17.17
CA ALA A 115 -3.59 1.69 -16.95
C ALA A 115 -3.50 1.98 -15.47
N PHE A 116 -3.01 3.15 -15.12
CA PHE A 116 -2.95 3.54 -13.71
C PHE A 116 -4.33 3.95 -13.23
N ARG A 117 -4.63 3.59 -12.00
CA ARG A 117 -5.84 3.98 -11.35
C ARG A 117 -5.53 4.29 -9.91
N THR A 118 -6.46 4.88 -9.21
CA THR A 118 -6.23 5.27 -7.84
C THR A 118 -7.33 4.75 -6.94
N TRP A 119 -7.02 4.66 -5.66
CA TRP A 119 -8.05 4.40 -4.65
C TRP A 119 -7.80 5.35 -3.50
N LYS A 120 -8.84 5.59 -2.71
CA LYS A 120 -8.69 6.41 -1.53
C LYS A 120 -8.54 5.53 -0.33
N ALA A 121 -7.58 5.85 0.53
CA ALA A 121 -7.31 5.03 1.69
C ALA A 121 -8.57 4.81 2.53
N SER A 122 -9.38 5.86 2.66
CA SER A 122 -10.57 5.76 3.50
C SER A 122 -11.63 4.83 2.91
N ARG A 123 -11.50 4.48 1.64
CA ARG A 123 -12.49 3.67 0.97
C ARG A 123 -12.05 2.26 0.67
N LEU A 124 -10.89 1.86 1.14
CA LEU A 124 -10.43 0.50 0.92
C LEU A 124 -11.27 -0.45 1.76
N ILE A 125 -11.72 -1.54 1.17
CA ILE A 125 -12.60 -2.47 1.86
C ILE A 125 -11.88 -3.72 2.30
N ARG A 126 -11.20 -4.41 1.37
CA ARG A 126 -10.46 -5.62 1.76
C ARG A 126 -9.52 -6.08 0.68
N ILE A 127 -8.58 -6.90 1.05
CA ILE A 127 -7.68 -7.55 0.12
C ILE A 127 -8.19 -8.97 -0.04
N LYS A 128 -8.44 -9.38 -1.27
CA LYS A 128 -9.00 -10.70 -1.51
C LYS A 128 -7.94 -11.77 -1.72
N ALA A 129 -6.90 -11.48 -2.46
CA ALA A 129 -5.90 -12.49 -2.75
C ALA A 129 -4.62 -11.83 -3.21
N VAL A 130 -3.52 -12.53 -3.02
CA VAL A 130 -2.22 -12.01 -3.39
C VAL A 130 -1.43 -13.13 -4.06
N THR A 131 -0.76 -12.81 -5.17
CA THR A 131 0.12 -13.76 -5.81
C THR A 131 1.50 -13.12 -5.83
N ILE A 132 2.43 -13.68 -5.09
CA ILE A 132 3.77 -13.16 -5.01
C ILE A 132 4.54 -13.53 -6.25
N VAL A 133 5.26 -12.57 -6.79
CA VAL A 133 6.05 -12.80 -7.98
C VAL A 133 7.50 -12.60 -7.59
N ASN A 134 8.35 -13.51 -7.99
CA ASN A 134 9.76 -13.43 -7.67
C ASN A 134 10.47 -12.55 -8.65
N CYS A 135 10.06 -11.35 -8.75
CA CYS A 135 10.67 -10.54 -9.76
C CYS A 135 12.02 -10.02 -9.38
N GLN A 136 12.34 -10.00 -8.11
CA GLN A 136 13.63 -9.47 -7.76
C GLN A 136 14.71 -10.50 -7.84
N HIS A 137 14.40 -11.74 -8.06
CA HIS A 137 15.41 -12.73 -8.10
C HIS A 137 16.26 -12.62 -9.31
N GLU A 138 15.73 -12.24 -10.36
CA GLU A 138 16.49 -12.21 -11.56
C GLU A 138 17.61 -11.30 -11.49
N LYS A 139 17.45 -10.23 -10.81
CA LYS A 139 18.51 -9.35 -10.80
C LYS A 139 19.65 -9.83 -10.07
N ASP A 140 19.48 -10.63 -9.14
CA ASP A 140 20.56 -11.12 -8.39
C ASP A 140 21.47 -11.92 -9.23
N ASN A 141 21.06 -12.42 -10.28
CA ASN A 141 21.94 -13.21 -11.09
C ASN A 141 22.56 -12.44 -12.18
#